data_d7e5411e2495ff7797b54542cf85352a
#
_entry.id   d7e5411e2495ff7797b54542cf85352a
#
_cell.length_a   1.000
_cell.length_b   1.000
_cell.length_c   1.000
_cell.angle_alpha   90.00
_cell.angle_beta   90.00
_cell.angle_gamma   90.00
#
_symmetry.space_group_name_H-M   'P 1'
#
loop_
_entity.id
_entity.type
_entity.pdbx_description
1 polymer ?
#
loop_
_entity_poly.entity_id
_entity_poly.type
_entity_poly.pdbx_seq_one_letter_code
_entity_poly.pdbx_strand_id
1 'polypeptide(L)'
;MQMLAFMPYTFGSMSLGKNPADVAQDLAVVRRAMEAGVWFHSSPTYNQGFTFMVLRFAFDENRSQVPKMVIKVRDASVPLIRFEVEDSCRRLGLDAIDVAQLVSMDQRPGNLLDQLRGGGGPLADELASLRARGLIRQAVLFLTPENSDAAVEATKSGLIEGVTLYWNACQRDCSHTAWAAIREQGIPALALRTLGGGPSDQFSSAKSEELAEMLKTAGCRNATEFNLRLAASEPAIRTTIGGTASLAHLEDYLKAATNAAPLSADILQRVEQLQIR
;
A
#
# COMPACT_ATOMS: atom_id res chain seq x y z
N MET A 1 -11.52 16.39 2.32
CA MET A 1 -10.38 16.55 1.38
C MET A 1 -10.39 15.38 0.41
N GLN A 2 -10.20 15.59 -0.89
CA GLN A 2 -10.26 14.50 -1.87
C GLN A 2 -8.92 13.78 -1.91
N MET A 3 -8.95 12.43 -1.88
CA MET A 3 -7.74 11.60 -2.03
C MET A 3 -7.08 11.85 -3.39
N LEU A 4 -5.74 11.84 -3.43
CA LEU A 4 -4.98 11.92 -4.68
C LEU A 4 -5.41 10.81 -5.65
N ALA A 5 -5.42 11.12 -6.94
CA ALA A 5 -5.72 10.13 -7.97
C ALA A 5 -4.54 9.15 -8.09
N PHE A 6 -4.79 7.90 -7.78
CA PHE A 6 -3.85 6.80 -7.96
C PHE A 6 -3.99 6.14 -9.31
N MET A 7 -2.91 5.55 -9.80
CA MET A 7 -2.96 4.53 -10.84
C MET A 7 -3.52 3.22 -10.23
N PRO A 8 -4.15 2.36 -11.01
CA PRO A 8 -4.67 1.07 -10.51
C PRO A 8 -3.61 0.19 -9.83
N TYR A 9 -2.34 0.36 -10.23
CA TYR A 9 -1.20 -0.34 -9.66
C TYR A 9 -0.15 0.66 -9.14
N THR A 10 0.38 0.37 -7.96
CA THR A 10 1.51 1.05 -7.31
C THR A 10 2.63 0.05 -7.12
N PHE A 11 3.83 0.37 -7.59
CA PHE A 11 5.00 -0.50 -7.49
C PHE A 11 5.54 -0.53 -6.06
N GLY A 12 5.50 -1.72 -5.44
CA GLY A 12 6.07 -1.98 -4.12
C GLY A 12 7.55 -2.36 -4.19
N SER A 13 8.41 -1.63 -3.52
CA SER A 13 9.87 -1.76 -3.65
C SER A 13 10.53 -2.76 -2.67
N MET A 14 9.77 -3.47 -1.82
CA MET A 14 10.34 -4.33 -0.77
C MET A 14 11.22 -5.48 -1.30
N SER A 15 11.04 -5.87 -2.56
CA SER A 15 11.85 -6.93 -3.19
C SER A 15 13.23 -6.46 -3.66
N LEU A 16 13.46 -5.15 -3.76
CA LEU A 16 14.70 -4.56 -4.26
C LEU A 16 15.77 -4.43 -3.16
N GLY A 17 17.02 -4.52 -3.53
CA GLY A 17 18.16 -4.34 -2.62
C GLY A 17 18.34 -5.48 -1.61
N LYS A 18 17.80 -6.66 -1.89
CA LYS A 18 17.98 -7.84 -1.04
C LYS A 18 19.39 -8.42 -1.15
N ASN A 19 19.95 -8.38 -2.34
CA ASN A 19 21.26 -8.88 -2.63
C ASN A 19 22.05 -7.84 -3.43
N PRO A 20 23.21 -7.38 -2.98
CA PRO A 20 24.04 -6.42 -3.71
C PRO A 20 24.44 -6.87 -5.12
N ALA A 21 24.52 -8.17 -5.38
CA ALA A 21 24.83 -8.71 -6.71
C ALA A 21 23.71 -8.42 -7.73
N ASP A 22 22.49 -8.18 -7.30
CA ASP A 22 21.32 -8.03 -8.16
C ASP A 22 20.99 -6.55 -8.46
N VAL A 23 21.81 -5.60 -8.01
CA VAL A 23 21.54 -4.14 -8.14
C VAL A 23 21.26 -3.72 -9.57
N ALA A 24 21.99 -4.26 -10.55
CA ALA A 24 21.75 -3.93 -11.97
C ALA A 24 20.36 -4.35 -12.45
N GLN A 25 19.89 -5.53 -12.02
CA GLN A 25 18.53 -6.02 -12.29
C GLN A 25 17.48 -5.18 -11.56
N ASP A 26 17.70 -4.88 -10.29
CA ASP A 26 16.82 -4.04 -9.49
C ASP A 26 16.65 -2.65 -10.14
N LEU A 27 17.74 -2.03 -10.59
CA LEU A 27 17.71 -0.75 -11.29
C LEU A 27 16.92 -0.84 -12.60
N ALA A 28 17.05 -1.92 -13.38
CA ALA A 28 16.28 -2.11 -14.60
C ALA A 28 14.77 -2.17 -14.30
N VAL A 29 14.37 -2.86 -13.22
CA VAL A 29 12.98 -2.92 -12.79
C VAL A 29 12.46 -1.55 -12.35
N VAL A 30 13.25 -0.80 -11.56
CA VAL A 30 12.87 0.55 -11.11
C VAL A 30 12.70 1.50 -12.29
N ARG A 31 13.67 1.56 -13.21
CA ARG A 31 13.60 2.41 -14.42
C ARG A 31 12.34 2.10 -15.22
N ARG A 32 12.05 0.83 -15.43
CA ARG A 32 10.86 0.40 -16.18
C ARG A 32 9.55 0.79 -15.49
N ALA A 33 9.49 0.70 -14.15
CA ALA A 33 8.34 1.18 -13.38
C ALA A 33 8.20 2.71 -13.45
N MET A 34 9.30 3.47 -13.42
CA MET A 34 9.31 4.93 -13.62
C MET A 34 8.79 5.31 -15.02
N GLU A 35 9.26 4.64 -16.08
CA GLU A 35 8.78 4.83 -17.46
C GLU A 35 7.28 4.56 -17.60
N ALA A 36 6.74 3.59 -16.85
CA ALA A 36 5.32 3.30 -16.84
C ALA A 36 4.48 4.34 -16.08
N GLY A 37 5.12 5.30 -15.39
CA GLY A 37 4.46 6.37 -14.66
C GLY A 37 3.64 5.90 -13.45
N VAL A 38 3.89 4.69 -12.92
CA VAL A 38 3.17 4.19 -11.75
C VAL A 38 3.69 4.83 -10.47
N TRP A 39 2.84 4.88 -9.45
CA TRP A 39 3.26 5.30 -8.11
C TRP A 39 4.17 4.26 -7.48
N PHE A 40 4.99 4.67 -6.52
CA PHE A 40 5.86 3.79 -5.78
C PHE A 40 5.48 3.75 -4.30
N HIS A 41 5.64 2.57 -3.70
CA HIS A 41 5.51 2.36 -2.26
C HIS A 41 6.82 1.82 -1.69
N SER A 42 7.31 2.44 -0.62
CA SER A 42 8.58 2.05 0.01
C SER A 42 8.57 2.27 1.52
N SER A 43 9.69 1.90 2.16
CA SER A 43 9.97 2.12 3.57
C SER A 43 11.47 2.40 3.76
N PRO A 44 11.86 3.31 4.67
CA PRO A 44 13.25 3.58 4.99
C PRO A 44 14.00 2.35 5.56
N THR A 45 13.26 1.34 6.04
CA THR A 45 13.82 0.13 6.65
C THR A 45 13.86 -1.09 5.74
N TYR A 46 13.30 -1.01 4.53
CA TYR A 46 13.36 -2.15 3.62
C TYR A 46 14.80 -2.53 3.31
N ASN A 47 15.10 -3.82 3.53
CA ASN A 47 16.42 -4.38 3.30
C ASN A 47 17.53 -3.53 3.93
N GLN A 48 17.34 -3.14 5.20
CA GLN A 48 18.29 -2.33 5.98
C GLN A 48 18.62 -0.97 5.34
N GLY A 49 17.70 -0.46 4.51
CA GLY A 49 17.87 0.81 3.80
C GLY A 49 18.47 0.69 2.39
N PHE A 50 18.93 -0.48 1.96
CA PHE A 50 19.45 -0.69 0.61
C PHE A 50 18.40 -0.42 -0.47
N THR A 51 17.12 -0.71 -0.21
CA THR A 51 16.03 -0.37 -1.11
C THR A 51 16.04 1.13 -1.46
N PHE A 52 16.22 2.00 -0.47
CA PHE A 52 16.29 3.46 -0.72
C PHE A 52 17.51 3.86 -1.56
N MET A 53 18.64 3.16 -1.40
CA MET A 53 19.81 3.41 -2.26
C MET A 53 19.51 3.08 -3.72
N VAL A 54 18.91 1.91 -3.99
CA VAL A 54 18.52 1.51 -5.37
C VAL A 54 17.56 2.54 -5.98
N LEU A 55 16.52 2.93 -5.23
CA LEU A 55 15.57 3.94 -5.69
C LEU A 55 16.27 5.28 -5.94
N ARG A 56 17.13 5.73 -5.03
CA ARG A 56 17.86 7.00 -5.17
C ARG A 56 18.71 7.01 -6.42
N PHE A 57 19.46 5.95 -6.72
CA PHE A 57 20.26 5.86 -7.95
C PHE A 57 19.39 6.04 -9.20
N ALA A 58 18.28 5.33 -9.31
CA ALA A 58 17.38 5.45 -10.45
C ALA A 58 16.74 6.85 -10.55
N PHE A 59 16.39 7.46 -9.43
CA PHE A 59 15.80 8.82 -9.38
C PHE A 59 16.84 9.89 -9.79
N ASP A 60 18.11 9.73 -9.42
CA ASP A 60 19.17 10.66 -9.80
C ASP A 60 19.48 10.60 -11.29
N GLU A 61 19.35 9.42 -11.94
CA GLU A 61 19.52 9.26 -13.37
C GLU A 61 18.43 9.94 -14.19
N ASN A 62 17.20 9.99 -13.67
CA ASN A 62 16.09 10.62 -14.40
C ASN A 62 15.13 11.38 -13.45
N ARG A 63 15.53 12.56 -13.05
CA ARG A 63 14.80 13.45 -12.13
C ARG A 63 13.41 13.84 -12.63
N SER A 64 13.21 13.92 -13.93
CA SER A 64 11.91 14.30 -14.51
C SER A 64 10.85 13.18 -14.40
N GLN A 65 11.27 11.96 -14.15
CA GLN A 65 10.41 10.79 -14.03
C GLN A 65 10.29 10.26 -12.60
N VAL A 66 10.78 10.99 -11.61
CA VAL A 66 10.62 10.59 -10.21
C VAL A 66 9.14 10.38 -9.90
N PRO A 67 8.73 9.18 -9.45
CA PRO A 67 7.33 8.86 -9.26
C PRO A 67 6.76 9.50 -8.01
N LYS A 68 5.44 9.57 -7.92
CA LYS A 68 4.75 9.86 -6.67
C LYS A 68 4.97 8.72 -5.67
N MET A 69 5.15 9.06 -4.40
CA MET A 69 5.59 8.13 -3.38
C MET A 69 4.58 7.94 -2.25
N VAL A 70 4.32 6.67 -1.92
CA VAL A 70 3.74 6.25 -0.66
C VAL A 70 4.88 5.73 0.23
N ILE A 71 5.17 6.38 1.33
CA ILE A 71 6.27 6.01 2.24
C ILE A 71 5.72 5.60 3.59
N LYS A 72 6.14 4.43 4.09
CA LYS A 72 5.89 4.02 5.46
C LYS A 72 6.60 4.94 6.43
N VAL A 73 5.84 5.48 7.35
CA VAL A 73 6.30 6.27 8.49
C VAL A 73 5.90 5.52 9.75
N ARG A 74 6.89 5.01 10.47
CA ARG A 74 6.65 4.27 11.71
C ARG A 74 6.45 5.25 12.84
N ASP A 75 5.48 4.99 13.67
CA ASP A 75 5.33 5.75 14.87
C ASP A 75 6.10 5.11 16.05
N ALA A 76 6.71 5.96 16.81
CA ALA A 76 6.96 5.72 18.22
C ALA A 76 6.72 7.02 18.98
N SER A 77 6.74 8.15 18.29
CA SER A 77 6.47 9.47 18.85
C SER A 77 6.34 10.50 17.72
N VAL A 78 5.69 11.62 18.00
CA VAL A 78 5.55 12.73 17.04
C VAL A 78 6.90 13.22 16.50
N PRO A 79 7.96 13.40 17.32
CA PRO A 79 9.30 13.75 16.80
C PRO A 79 9.88 12.72 15.84
N LEU A 80 9.59 11.42 16.04
CA LEU A 80 10.07 10.38 15.14
C LEU A 80 9.35 10.41 13.78
N ILE A 81 8.05 10.72 13.76
CA ILE A 81 7.29 10.92 12.52
C ILE A 81 7.94 12.01 11.66
N ARG A 82 8.25 13.16 12.27
CA ARG A 82 8.97 14.25 11.59
C ARG A 82 10.30 13.78 11.04
N PHE A 83 11.10 13.13 11.88
CA PHE A 83 12.41 12.64 11.48
C PHE A 83 12.31 11.65 10.30
N GLU A 84 11.41 10.67 10.34
CA GLU A 84 11.26 9.68 9.26
C GLU A 84 10.80 10.31 7.94
N VAL A 85 9.94 11.32 7.99
CA VAL A 85 9.51 12.08 6.80
C VAL A 85 10.70 12.83 6.21
N GLU A 86 11.40 13.64 7.01
CA GLU A 86 12.55 14.45 6.56
C GLU A 86 13.70 13.56 6.07
N ASP A 87 14.02 12.47 6.80
CA ASP A 87 15.06 11.52 6.40
C ASP A 87 14.71 10.81 5.10
N SER A 88 13.47 10.42 4.90
CA SER A 88 13.00 9.78 3.66
C SER A 88 13.13 10.74 2.47
N CYS A 89 12.68 11.99 2.62
CA CYS A 89 12.86 13.02 1.59
C CYS A 89 14.34 13.21 1.24
N ARG A 90 15.20 13.38 2.24
CA ARG A 90 16.64 13.58 2.06
C ARG A 90 17.31 12.39 1.36
N ARG A 91 17.03 11.15 1.81
CA ARG A 91 17.65 9.93 1.28
C ARG A 91 17.20 9.64 -0.14
N LEU A 92 15.96 9.86 -0.48
CA LEU A 92 15.41 9.66 -1.83
C LEU A 92 15.59 10.87 -2.74
N GLY A 93 15.99 12.03 -2.19
CA GLY A 93 16.11 13.30 -2.93
C GLY A 93 14.76 13.80 -3.43
N LEU A 94 13.75 13.69 -2.58
CA LEU A 94 12.40 14.17 -2.85
C LEU A 94 12.16 15.52 -2.16
N ASP A 95 11.35 16.37 -2.77
CA ASP A 95 10.87 17.58 -2.13
C ASP A 95 9.74 17.30 -1.15
N ALA A 96 8.96 16.24 -1.40
CA ALA A 96 7.83 15.81 -0.58
C ALA A 96 7.54 14.32 -0.72
N ILE A 97 6.89 13.76 0.28
CA ILE A 97 6.18 12.47 0.23
C ILE A 97 4.73 12.75 -0.18
N ASP A 98 4.22 12.09 -1.23
CA ASP A 98 2.83 12.29 -1.65
C ASP A 98 1.86 11.69 -0.62
N VAL A 99 2.15 10.50 -0.09
CA VAL A 99 1.34 9.86 0.95
C VAL A 99 2.22 9.27 2.04
N ALA A 100 2.10 9.79 3.26
CA ALA A 100 2.71 9.20 4.45
C ALA A 100 1.80 8.06 4.95
N GLN A 101 2.29 6.82 4.86
CA GLN A 101 1.61 5.66 5.44
C GLN A 101 2.02 5.51 6.91
N LEU A 102 1.17 5.98 7.80
CA LEU A 102 1.38 5.86 9.24
C LEU A 102 1.19 4.40 9.68
N VAL A 103 2.18 3.87 10.39
CA VAL A 103 2.17 2.48 10.88
C VAL A 103 2.26 2.53 12.40
N SER A 104 1.14 2.29 13.08
CA SER A 104 1.10 2.19 14.54
C SER A 104 1.53 0.80 14.99
N MET A 105 2.64 0.75 15.70
CA MET A 105 3.16 -0.47 16.33
C MET A 105 2.97 -0.46 17.85
N ASP A 106 2.53 0.65 18.42
CA ASP A 106 2.38 0.85 19.84
C ASP A 106 0.93 0.62 20.31
N GLN A 107 0.75 -0.25 21.29
CA GLN A 107 -0.55 -0.58 21.87
C GLN A 107 -0.83 0.19 23.19
N ARG A 108 0.11 1.04 23.66
CA ARG A 108 -0.05 1.80 24.89
C ARG A 108 -1.12 2.89 24.78
N PRO A 109 -1.81 3.24 25.86
CA PRO A 109 -2.72 4.39 25.89
C PRO A 109 -2.03 5.68 25.41
N GLY A 110 -2.73 6.50 24.63
CA GLY A 110 -2.20 7.71 24.04
C GLY A 110 -1.30 7.47 22.81
N ASN A 111 -1.32 6.27 22.26
CA ASN A 111 -0.62 5.92 21.03
C ASN A 111 -1.12 6.74 19.83
N LEU A 112 -0.52 6.51 18.65
CA LEU A 112 -0.89 7.16 17.39
C LEU A 112 -2.40 7.07 17.10
N LEU A 113 -2.98 5.90 17.31
CA LEU A 113 -4.39 5.65 17.01
C LEU A 113 -5.32 6.47 17.91
N ASP A 114 -5.02 6.53 19.20
CA ASP A 114 -5.79 7.34 20.16
C ASP A 114 -5.71 8.82 19.81
N GLN A 115 -4.53 9.32 19.42
CA GLN A 115 -4.33 10.71 19.03
C GLN A 115 -5.09 11.03 17.72
N LEU A 116 -5.09 10.12 16.73
CA LEU A 116 -5.85 10.28 15.48
C LEU A 116 -7.36 10.34 15.76
N ARG A 117 -7.87 9.47 16.63
CA ARG A 117 -9.29 9.47 17.04
C ARG A 117 -9.69 10.74 17.76
N GLY A 118 -8.80 11.27 18.59
CA GLY A 118 -9.02 12.53 19.31
C GLY A 118 -9.12 13.76 18.39
N GLY A 119 -8.59 13.70 17.19
CA GLY A 119 -8.68 14.77 16.18
C GLY A 119 -7.89 16.03 16.51
N GLY A 120 -7.09 16.03 17.58
CA GLY A 120 -6.30 17.18 18.02
C GLY A 120 -5.02 16.77 18.74
N GLY A 121 -4.29 17.78 19.27
CA GLY A 121 -3.07 17.57 20.03
C GLY A 121 -1.80 17.43 19.19
N PRO A 122 -0.69 16.97 19.80
CA PRO A 122 0.64 17.06 19.19
C PRO A 122 0.76 16.38 17.80
N LEU A 123 0.03 15.28 17.57
CA LEU A 123 0.04 14.61 16.28
C LEU A 123 -0.69 15.43 15.21
N ALA A 124 -1.84 16.01 15.54
CA ALA A 124 -2.57 16.88 14.61
C ALA A 124 -1.74 18.08 14.21
N ASP A 125 -1.09 18.74 15.19
CA ASP A 125 -0.20 19.87 14.97
C ASP A 125 1.00 19.48 14.08
N GLU A 126 1.58 18.32 14.30
CA GLU A 126 2.70 17.84 13.49
C GLU A 126 2.29 17.52 12.05
N LEU A 127 1.18 16.80 11.85
CA LEU A 127 0.68 16.53 10.49
C LEU A 127 0.32 17.83 9.74
N ALA A 128 -0.27 18.79 10.44
CA ALA A 128 -0.53 20.11 9.87
C ALA A 128 0.76 20.85 9.52
N SER A 129 1.77 20.82 10.39
CA SER A 129 3.09 21.39 10.15
C SER A 129 3.79 20.76 8.94
N LEU A 130 3.80 19.43 8.85
CA LEU A 130 4.41 18.71 7.72
C LEU A 130 3.71 19.05 6.40
N ARG A 131 2.37 19.19 6.40
CA ARG A 131 1.61 19.65 5.22
C ARG A 131 1.91 21.10 4.86
N ALA A 132 1.92 21.99 5.84
CA ALA A 132 2.21 23.42 5.64
C ALA A 132 3.62 23.65 5.08
N ARG A 133 4.59 22.84 5.49
CA ARG A 133 5.97 22.84 4.98
C ARG A 133 6.09 22.14 3.60
N GLY A 134 5.02 21.54 3.11
CA GLY A 134 5.01 20.82 1.85
C GLY A 134 5.74 19.48 1.87
N LEU A 135 6.07 18.92 3.04
CA LEU A 135 6.82 17.67 3.19
C LEU A 135 5.97 16.42 3.01
N ILE A 136 4.66 16.52 3.32
CA ILE A 136 3.68 15.48 2.99
C ILE A 136 2.47 16.12 2.32
N ARG A 137 1.80 15.40 1.43
CA ARG A 137 0.54 15.87 0.82
C ARG A 137 -0.66 15.24 1.54
N GLN A 138 -0.61 13.95 1.81
CA GLN A 138 -1.66 13.19 2.48
C GLN A 138 -1.06 12.19 3.47
N ALA A 139 -1.90 11.69 4.38
CA ALA A 139 -1.57 10.63 5.30
C ALA A 139 -2.64 9.54 5.26
N VAL A 140 -2.24 8.28 5.38
CA VAL A 140 -3.11 7.12 5.51
C VAL A 140 -2.65 6.25 6.67
N LEU A 141 -3.56 5.49 7.28
CA LEU A 141 -3.22 4.63 8.40
C LEU A 141 -3.21 3.16 7.99
N PHE A 142 -2.19 2.42 8.43
CA PHE A 142 -2.11 0.98 8.21
C PHE A 142 -3.04 0.24 9.18
N LEU A 143 -3.95 -0.57 8.62
CA LEU A 143 -4.85 -1.42 9.37
C LEU A 143 -4.22 -2.78 9.68
N THR A 144 -4.58 -3.29 10.87
CA THR A 144 -4.45 -4.70 11.24
C THR A 144 -5.82 -5.20 11.70
N PRO A 145 -6.06 -6.52 11.79
CA PRO A 145 -7.32 -7.02 12.31
C PRO A 145 -7.70 -6.44 13.69
N GLU A 146 -6.69 -6.23 14.55
CA GLU A 146 -6.88 -5.78 15.92
C GLU A 146 -7.23 -4.30 16.05
N ASN A 147 -6.77 -3.47 15.11
CA ASN A 147 -6.95 -2.02 15.17
C ASN A 147 -7.99 -1.46 14.17
N SER A 148 -8.55 -2.31 13.32
CA SER A 148 -9.30 -1.86 12.14
C SER A 148 -10.52 -1.01 12.45
N ASP A 149 -11.33 -1.35 13.46
CA ASP A 149 -12.53 -0.57 13.83
C ASP A 149 -12.13 0.80 14.38
N ALA A 150 -11.12 0.85 15.24
CA ALA A 150 -10.59 2.10 15.77
C ALA A 150 -9.91 2.97 14.71
N ALA A 151 -9.28 2.35 13.72
CA ALA A 151 -8.67 3.05 12.59
C ALA A 151 -9.71 3.66 11.63
N VAL A 152 -10.83 2.98 11.42
CA VAL A 152 -11.98 3.54 10.68
C VAL A 152 -12.53 4.77 11.41
N GLU A 153 -12.69 4.69 12.73
CA GLU A 153 -13.09 5.85 13.53
C GLU A 153 -12.09 7.02 13.41
N ALA A 154 -10.79 6.72 13.38
CA ALA A 154 -9.76 7.73 13.23
C ALA A 154 -9.85 8.52 11.89
N THR A 155 -10.42 7.94 10.83
CA THR A 155 -10.62 8.67 9.56
C THR A 155 -11.61 9.84 9.71
N LYS A 156 -12.53 9.78 10.68
CA LYS A 156 -13.51 10.84 10.94
C LYS A 156 -12.88 12.12 11.48
N SER A 157 -11.67 12.05 12.03
CA SER A 157 -10.93 13.22 12.50
C SER A 157 -10.51 14.18 11.39
N GLY A 158 -10.44 13.71 10.13
CA GLY A 158 -9.92 14.46 9.00
C GLY A 158 -8.40 14.63 9.01
N LEU A 159 -7.68 13.99 9.95
CA LEU A 159 -6.20 14.01 10.01
C LEU A 159 -5.57 13.05 9.01
N ILE A 160 -6.30 12.01 8.60
CA ILE A 160 -5.89 11.04 7.59
C ILE A 160 -6.97 10.94 6.49
N GLU A 161 -6.53 10.70 5.26
CA GLU A 161 -7.39 10.66 4.09
C GLU A 161 -7.86 9.27 3.69
N GLY A 162 -7.33 8.23 4.36
CA GLY A 162 -7.67 6.85 4.04
C GLY A 162 -6.89 5.83 4.84
N VAL A 163 -6.91 4.59 4.37
CA VAL A 163 -6.30 3.46 5.05
C VAL A 163 -5.46 2.61 4.10
N THR A 164 -4.55 1.82 4.66
CA THR A 164 -3.85 0.75 3.93
C THR A 164 -4.03 -0.56 4.69
N LEU A 165 -4.19 -1.68 3.98
CA LEU A 165 -4.35 -2.99 4.59
C LEU A 165 -3.80 -4.09 3.69
N TYR A 166 -3.48 -5.25 4.26
CA TYR A 166 -3.27 -6.44 3.45
C TYR A 166 -4.62 -6.91 2.90
N TRP A 167 -4.70 -7.01 1.56
CA TRP A 167 -5.95 -7.32 0.90
C TRP A 167 -5.71 -8.03 -0.44
N ASN A 168 -6.24 -9.23 -0.56
CA ASN A 168 -6.25 -10.04 -1.77
C ASN A 168 -7.39 -11.09 -1.66
N ALA A 169 -7.51 -11.99 -2.60
CA ALA A 169 -8.58 -13.00 -2.61
C ALA A 169 -8.63 -13.89 -1.36
N CYS A 170 -7.48 -14.14 -0.71
CA CYS A 170 -7.38 -15.03 0.45
C CYS A 170 -7.17 -14.30 1.78
N GLN A 171 -6.98 -12.99 1.74
CA GLN A 171 -6.62 -12.21 2.92
C GLN A 171 -7.28 -10.83 2.89
N ARG A 172 -7.92 -10.48 3.99
CA ARG A 172 -8.39 -9.11 4.28
C ARG A 172 -8.11 -8.82 5.75
N ASP A 173 -7.07 -8.04 6.01
CA ASP A 173 -6.63 -7.74 7.37
C ASP A 173 -7.43 -6.58 7.98
N CYS A 174 -8.73 -6.79 8.14
CA CYS A 174 -9.62 -5.94 8.92
C CYS A 174 -10.86 -6.73 9.35
N SER A 175 -11.55 -6.22 10.36
CA SER A 175 -12.82 -6.78 10.79
C SER A 175 -13.90 -6.62 9.70
N HIS A 176 -14.95 -7.44 9.76
CA HIS A 176 -16.11 -7.28 8.87
C HIS A 176 -16.78 -5.92 9.04
N THR A 177 -16.89 -5.46 10.29
CA THR A 177 -17.47 -4.16 10.63
C THR A 177 -16.68 -3.02 10.02
N ALA A 178 -15.35 -3.04 10.17
CA ALA A 178 -14.47 -2.04 9.57
C ALA A 178 -14.57 -2.04 8.03
N TRP A 179 -14.59 -3.23 7.40
CA TRP A 179 -14.69 -3.29 5.95
C TRP A 179 -16.04 -2.79 5.42
N ALA A 180 -17.15 -3.12 6.11
CA ALA A 180 -18.46 -2.57 5.78
C ALA A 180 -18.48 -1.05 5.89
N ALA A 181 -17.93 -0.50 6.95
CA ALA A 181 -17.82 0.95 7.15
C ALA A 181 -16.93 1.64 6.09
N ILE A 182 -15.80 1.02 5.70
CA ILE A 182 -14.94 1.50 4.61
C ILE A 182 -15.73 1.63 3.30
N ARG A 183 -16.52 0.61 2.95
CA ARG A 183 -17.38 0.63 1.76
C ARG A 183 -18.47 1.69 1.85
N GLU A 184 -19.23 1.70 2.95
CA GLU A 184 -20.38 2.57 3.14
C GLU A 184 -20.01 4.06 3.17
N GLN A 185 -18.91 4.39 3.86
CA GLN A 185 -18.43 5.77 4.00
C GLN A 185 -17.52 6.19 2.85
N GLY A 186 -17.19 5.30 1.90
CA GLY A 186 -16.31 5.58 0.77
C GLY A 186 -14.87 5.91 1.18
N ILE A 187 -14.39 5.34 2.31
CA ILE A 187 -13.03 5.58 2.80
C ILE A 187 -12.03 5.00 1.80
N PRO A 188 -11.09 5.80 1.27
CA PRO A 188 -10.10 5.31 0.34
C PRO A 188 -9.18 4.27 0.99
N ALA A 189 -8.99 3.12 0.33
CA ALA A 189 -8.12 2.05 0.80
C ALA A 189 -7.03 1.73 -0.24
N LEU A 190 -5.80 1.51 0.21
CA LEU A 190 -4.69 1.06 -0.60
C LEU A 190 -4.40 -0.40 -0.23
N ALA A 191 -4.56 -1.30 -1.21
CA ALA A 191 -4.45 -2.73 -0.99
C ALA A 191 -2.98 -3.19 -1.09
N LEU A 192 -2.42 -3.66 0.01
CA LEU A 192 -1.09 -4.27 0.09
C LEU A 192 -1.19 -5.79 -0.13
N ARG A 193 -0.10 -6.43 -0.56
CA ARG A 193 -0.02 -7.88 -0.85
C ARG A 193 -1.02 -8.37 -1.89
N THR A 194 -1.49 -7.50 -2.75
CA THR A 194 -2.49 -7.84 -3.78
C THR A 194 -1.99 -8.91 -4.74
N LEU A 195 -0.68 -9.00 -4.97
CA LEU A 195 -0.10 -9.99 -5.89
C LEU A 195 0.11 -11.37 -5.25
N GLY A 196 -0.44 -11.62 -4.07
CA GLY A 196 -0.40 -12.93 -3.40
C GLY A 196 0.89 -13.22 -2.62
N GLY A 197 1.78 -12.25 -2.47
CA GLY A 197 3.00 -12.40 -1.66
C GLY A 197 2.68 -12.32 -0.17
N GLY A 198 3.06 -13.34 0.59
CA GLY A 198 2.90 -13.40 2.03
C GLY A 198 3.52 -14.66 2.60
N PRO A 199 3.60 -14.83 3.93
CA PRO A 199 4.00 -16.07 4.53
C PRO A 199 3.10 -17.22 4.04
N SER A 200 3.72 -18.35 3.70
CA SER A 200 3.06 -19.53 3.11
C SER A 200 1.94 -20.12 3.97
N ASP A 201 1.95 -19.85 5.25
CA ASP A 201 1.00 -20.30 6.26
C ASP A 201 -0.38 -19.61 6.20
N GLN A 202 -0.51 -18.49 5.48
CA GLN A 202 -1.79 -17.81 5.26
C GLN A 202 -2.65 -18.46 4.15
N PHE A 203 -2.07 -19.35 3.35
CA PHE A 203 -2.75 -20.07 2.29
C PHE A 203 -2.88 -21.54 2.68
N SER A 204 -3.98 -21.92 3.33
CA SER A 204 -4.30 -23.33 3.49
C SER A 204 -4.47 -24.00 2.12
N SER A 205 -4.24 -25.32 2.02
CA SER A 205 -4.45 -26.07 0.77
C SER A 205 -5.87 -25.88 0.23
N ALA A 206 -6.88 -25.89 1.12
CA ALA A 206 -8.28 -25.68 0.76
C ALA A 206 -8.53 -24.28 0.11
N LYS A 207 -7.95 -23.22 0.67
CA LYS A 207 -8.03 -21.87 0.06
C LYS A 207 -7.36 -21.83 -1.31
N SER A 208 -6.26 -22.54 -1.48
CA SER A 208 -5.52 -22.61 -2.75
C SER A 208 -6.31 -23.32 -3.84
N GLU A 209 -7.00 -24.42 -3.51
CA GLU A 209 -7.85 -25.16 -4.44
C GLU A 209 -9.07 -24.32 -4.85
N GLU A 210 -9.75 -23.70 -3.89
CA GLU A 210 -10.91 -22.85 -4.16
C GLU A 210 -10.51 -21.61 -4.99
N LEU A 211 -9.36 -21.00 -4.71
CA LEU A 211 -8.83 -19.92 -5.52
C LEU A 211 -8.54 -20.38 -6.95
N ALA A 212 -7.92 -21.54 -7.14
CA ALA A 212 -7.61 -22.07 -8.46
C ALA A 212 -8.90 -22.29 -9.30
N GLU A 213 -9.97 -22.77 -8.68
CA GLU A 213 -11.27 -22.91 -9.35
C GLU A 213 -11.89 -21.54 -9.71
N MET A 214 -11.84 -20.57 -8.79
CA MET A 214 -12.32 -19.21 -9.06
C MET A 214 -11.55 -18.54 -10.20
N LEU A 215 -10.21 -18.70 -10.24
CA LEU A 215 -9.37 -18.21 -11.32
C LEU A 215 -9.82 -18.75 -12.69
N LYS A 216 -10.05 -20.07 -12.76
CA LYS A 216 -10.52 -20.75 -13.98
C LYS A 216 -11.91 -20.23 -14.41
N THR A 217 -12.83 -20.13 -13.45
CA THR A 217 -14.20 -19.64 -13.69
C THR A 217 -14.20 -18.17 -14.17
N ALA A 218 -13.33 -17.34 -13.59
CA ALA A 218 -13.18 -15.95 -13.97
C ALA A 218 -12.40 -15.72 -15.28
N GLY A 219 -11.85 -16.79 -15.88
CA GLY A 219 -11.03 -16.72 -17.09
C GLY A 219 -9.71 -15.97 -16.86
N CYS A 220 -9.18 -15.98 -15.63
CA CYS A 220 -7.92 -15.34 -15.29
C CYS A 220 -6.74 -16.28 -15.52
N ARG A 221 -5.63 -15.76 -16.06
CA ARG A 221 -4.43 -16.54 -16.36
C ARG A 221 -3.67 -16.96 -15.10
N ASN A 222 -3.73 -16.12 -14.06
CA ASN A 222 -3.01 -16.32 -12.80
C ASN A 222 -3.64 -15.52 -11.65
N ALA A 223 -3.15 -15.75 -10.44
CA ALA A 223 -3.63 -15.08 -9.23
C ALA A 223 -3.42 -13.54 -9.26
N THR A 224 -2.37 -13.07 -9.93
CA THR A 224 -2.10 -11.63 -10.09
C THR A 224 -3.21 -10.94 -10.85
N GLU A 225 -3.57 -11.46 -12.04
CA GLU A 225 -4.67 -10.92 -12.84
C GLU A 225 -5.99 -10.98 -12.07
N PHE A 226 -6.27 -12.08 -11.37
CA PHE A 226 -7.46 -12.23 -10.55
C PHE A 226 -7.54 -11.17 -9.46
N ASN A 227 -6.47 -10.99 -8.68
CA ASN A 227 -6.44 -10.02 -7.59
C ASN A 227 -6.52 -8.56 -8.07
N LEU A 228 -5.95 -8.24 -9.22
CA LEU A 228 -6.10 -6.91 -9.83
C LEU A 228 -7.54 -6.65 -10.29
N ARG A 229 -8.19 -7.64 -10.90
CA ARG A 229 -9.60 -7.57 -11.27
C ARG A 229 -10.52 -7.53 -10.05
N LEU A 230 -10.18 -8.26 -8.99
CA LEU A 230 -10.88 -8.20 -7.72
C LEU A 230 -10.80 -6.78 -7.12
N ALA A 231 -9.61 -6.16 -7.14
CA ALA A 231 -9.44 -4.79 -6.69
C ALA A 231 -10.22 -3.79 -7.54
N ALA A 232 -10.25 -3.97 -8.84
CA ALA A 232 -11.06 -3.15 -9.76
C ALA A 232 -12.58 -3.28 -9.52
N SER A 233 -13.00 -4.39 -8.88
CA SER A 233 -14.41 -4.62 -8.49
C SER A 233 -14.79 -3.94 -7.18
N GLU A 234 -13.81 -3.40 -6.43
CA GLU A 234 -14.02 -2.84 -5.10
C GLU A 234 -13.79 -1.32 -5.13
N PRO A 235 -14.86 -0.51 -5.15
CA PRO A 235 -14.72 0.95 -5.28
C PRO A 235 -13.92 1.64 -4.18
N ALA A 236 -13.82 1.04 -2.98
CA ALA A 236 -13.02 1.56 -1.90
C ALA A 236 -11.51 1.43 -2.19
N ILE A 237 -11.09 0.42 -2.97
CA ILE A 237 -9.68 0.22 -3.33
C ILE A 237 -9.26 1.24 -4.40
N ARG A 238 -8.32 2.10 -4.06
CA ARG A 238 -7.80 3.16 -4.95
C ARG A 238 -6.58 2.72 -5.74
N THR A 239 -5.81 1.81 -5.20
CA THR A 239 -4.64 1.21 -5.86
C THR A 239 -4.29 -0.12 -5.22
N THR A 240 -3.64 -0.96 -5.99
CA THR A 240 -3.03 -2.21 -5.51
C THR A 240 -1.53 -2.03 -5.39
N ILE A 241 -0.96 -2.47 -4.28
CA ILE A 241 0.47 -2.35 -4.02
C ILE A 241 1.09 -3.74 -4.05
N GLY A 242 1.94 -3.96 -5.03
CA GLY A 242 2.66 -5.20 -5.18
C GLY A 242 4.06 -4.98 -5.75
N GLY A 243 5.02 -5.81 -5.34
CA GLY A 243 6.42 -5.64 -5.68
C GLY A 243 7.05 -6.86 -6.29
N THR A 244 8.06 -6.64 -7.13
CA THR A 244 8.87 -7.68 -7.75
C THR A 244 10.28 -7.15 -8.02
N ALA A 245 11.26 -8.05 -8.09
CA ALA A 245 12.59 -7.80 -8.61
C ALA A 245 12.77 -8.42 -10.03
N SER A 246 11.69 -8.88 -10.66
CA SER A 246 11.69 -9.45 -12.00
C SER A 246 11.03 -8.51 -12.99
N LEU A 247 11.74 -8.15 -14.06
CA LEU A 247 11.21 -7.30 -15.13
C LEU A 247 10.02 -7.97 -15.83
N ALA A 248 10.07 -9.27 -16.07
CA ALA A 248 8.97 -10.01 -16.68
C ALA A 248 7.70 -9.96 -15.83
N HIS A 249 7.83 -10.13 -14.50
CA HIS A 249 6.69 -10.01 -13.61
C HIS A 249 6.14 -8.58 -13.55
N LEU A 250 7.01 -7.55 -13.62
CA LEU A 250 6.55 -6.17 -13.68
C LEU A 250 5.73 -5.90 -14.95
N GLU A 251 6.17 -6.37 -16.11
CA GLU A 251 5.41 -6.24 -17.36
C GLU A 251 4.04 -6.92 -17.27
N ASP A 252 3.99 -8.11 -16.68
CA ASP A 252 2.72 -8.82 -16.46
C ASP A 252 1.78 -8.03 -15.55
N TYR A 253 2.31 -7.40 -14.48
CA TYR A 253 1.52 -6.57 -13.56
C TYR A 253 1.00 -5.31 -14.23
N LEU A 254 1.84 -4.61 -14.97
CA LEU A 254 1.46 -3.40 -15.71
C LEU A 254 0.36 -3.71 -16.74
N LYS A 255 0.51 -4.79 -17.50
CA LYS A 255 -0.49 -5.23 -18.46
C LYS A 255 -1.80 -5.65 -17.80
N ALA A 256 -1.73 -6.40 -16.72
CA ALA A 256 -2.92 -6.85 -16.00
C ALA A 256 -3.67 -5.67 -15.34
N ALA A 257 -2.96 -4.70 -14.77
CA ALA A 257 -3.56 -3.51 -14.16
C ALA A 257 -4.27 -2.61 -15.19
N THR A 258 -3.70 -2.48 -16.39
CA THR A 258 -4.29 -1.68 -17.47
C THR A 258 -5.59 -2.29 -17.99
N ASN A 259 -5.72 -3.61 -17.94
CA ASN A 259 -6.83 -4.37 -18.50
C ASN A 259 -7.75 -4.99 -17.41
N ALA A 260 -7.65 -4.53 -16.16
CA ALA A 260 -8.40 -5.09 -15.05
C ALA A 260 -9.91 -4.77 -15.13
N ALA A 261 -10.66 -5.62 -15.83
CA ALA A 261 -12.11 -5.57 -15.79
C ALA A 261 -12.64 -6.17 -14.48
N PRO A 262 -13.71 -5.61 -13.88
CA PRO A 262 -14.32 -6.18 -12.67
C PRO A 262 -14.70 -7.66 -12.80
N LEU A 263 -14.68 -8.38 -11.68
CA LEU A 263 -15.16 -9.77 -11.58
C LEU A 263 -16.69 -9.80 -11.51
N SER A 264 -17.27 -10.96 -11.83
CA SER A 264 -18.73 -11.15 -11.71
C SER A 264 -19.17 -11.20 -10.24
N ALA A 265 -20.45 -10.88 -9.98
CA ALA A 265 -21.02 -10.89 -8.64
C ALA A 265 -20.86 -12.24 -7.94
N ASP A 266 -21.03 -13.36 -8.66
CA ASP A 266 -20.88 -14.70 -8.12
C ASP A 266 -19.45 -14.98 -7.62
N ILE A 267 -18.45 -14.54 -8.38
CA ILE A 267 -17.05 -14.66 -7.97
C ILE A 267 -16.77 -13.77 -6.74
N LEU A 268 -17.28 -12.55 -6.70
CA LEU A 268 -17.12 -11.65 -5.56
C LEU A 268 -17.73 -12.25 -4.28
N GLN A 269 -18.90 -12.86 -4.37
CA GLN A 269 -19.53 -13.53 -3.24
C GLN A 269 -18.68 -14.72 -2.74
N ARG A 270 -18.10 -15.51 -3.62
CA ARG A 270 -17.20 -16.62 -3.25
C ARG A 270 -15.93 -16.11 -2.57
N VAL A 271 -15.34 -15.02 -3.08
CA VAL A 271 -14.16 -14.39 -2.43
C VAL A 271 -14.50 -13.90 -1.03
N GLU A 272 -15.67 -13.30 -0.82
CA GLU A 272 -16.10 -12.86 0.50
C GLU A 272 -16.17 -14.04 1.48
N GLN A 273 -16.73 -15.17 1.06
CA GLN A 273 -16.78 -16.39 1.86
C GLN A 273 -15.39 -16.98 2.14
N LEU A 274 -14.46 -16.91 1.18
CA LEU A 274 -13.08 -17.37 1.34
C LEU A 274 -12.29 -16.54 2.33
N GLN A 275 -12.50 -15.22 2.37
CA GLN A 275 -11.82 -14.30 3.29
C GLN A 275 -12.31 -14.41 4.73
N ILE A 276 -13.54 -14.86 4.94
CA ILE A 276 -14.14 -15.07 6.27
C ILE A 276 -13.53 -16.30 6.99
N ARG A 277 -13.07 -17.29 6.26
CA ARG A 277 -12.48 -18.52 6.80
C ARG A 277 -11.01 -18.33 7.14
#